data_fb510f6a0087d95c90b649d958433131
#
_entry.id   fb510f6a0087d95c90b649d958433131
#
_cell.length_a   1.000
_cell.length_b   1.000
_cell.length_c   1.000
_cell.angle_alpha   90.00
_cell.angle_beta   90.00
_cell.angle_gamma   90.00
#
_symmetry.space_group_name_H-M   'P 1'
#
loop_
_entity.id
_entity.type
_entity.pdbx_description
1 polymer ?
#
loop_
_entity_poly.entity_id
_entity_poly.type
_entity_poly.pdbx_seq_one_letter_code
_entity_poly.pdbx_strand_id
1 'polypeptide(L)'
;MLFERSRIRHGSPAWRIVLAAVGWLILISWLHAALNFERTDRPVVRMGYMPVVTNMAAPLLDYASKDGTGLRFEALKFSSFSEMGESLRNGHIQAAFIIAPLSIVLHQQGAGVRIVYIGNRHESTLVYRKDLDVKNFADLRGKTIAVPLRYSGHNIAARRLAEEHRVTGPDLKIVEMNPPDMPSALATGALDAYFVGEPFAAKTIHSGDAKVLHYVEQVWPGFICNLVLVREDLIKQHPDRVQALVQGAARAGYWAREHPKEAAKIAAQYWNHPADFVEYVLTVPANRFVFDRFLPKEDEIQFLADQMVKFKLLEKNGISGLVDDRFAKAANLKGITDVESILRAPGS
;
A
#
# COMPACT_ATOMS: atom_id res chain seq x y z
N MET A 1 10.74 84.42 25.47
CA MET A 1 9.83 83.60 24.67
C MET A 1 10.70 82.53 24.00
N LEU A 2 10.78 81.34 24.54
CA LEU A 2 11.57 80.26 24.09
C LEU A 2 10.63 79.24 23.40
N PHE A 3 10.77 79.05 22.10
CA PHE A 3 10.04 78.04 21.35
C PHE A 3 10.76 76.68 21.49
N GLU A 4 10.16 75.80 22.24
CA GLU A 4 10.58 74.41 22.38
C GLU A 4 10.14 73.61 21.13
N ARG A 5 11.09 73.21 20.27
CA ARG A 5 10.82 72.36 19.11
C ARG A 5 10.66 70.94 19.64
N SER A 6 9.45 70.39 19.59
CA SER A 6 9.17 68.97 19.81
C SER A 6 9.91 68.12 18.78
N ARG A 7 10.88 67.33 19.20
CA ARG A 7 11.52 66.28 18.38
C ARG A 7 10.54 65.13 18.16
N ILE A 8 10.05 65.03 16.97
CA ILE A 8 9.35 63.79 16.52
C ILE A 8 10.38 62.64 16.60
N ARG A 9 10.20 61.74 17.58
CA ARG A 9 10.96 60.49 17.69
C ARG A 9 10.62 59.62 16.50
N HIS A 10 11.45 59.58 15.50
CA HIS A 10 11.41 58.58 14.45
C HIS A 10 11.72 57.22 15.10
N GLY A 11 10.77 56.28 15.06
CA GLY A 11 10.96 54.93 15.56
C GLY A 11 12.26 54.30 15.02
N SER A 12 12.95 53.53 15.83
CA SER A 12 14.24 52.93 15.46
C SER A 12 14.12 52.12 14.16
N PRO A 13 15.17 52.07 13.30
CA PRO A 13 15.17 51.27 12.06
C PRO A 13 14.77 49.82 12.31
N ALA A 14 15.09 49.27 13.47
CA ALA A 14 14.75 47.91 13.89
C ALA A 14 13.23 47.63 13.88
N TRP A 15 12.40 48.60 14.31
CA TRP A 15 10.94 48.47 14.31
C TRP A 15 10.36 48.31 12.88
N ARG A 16 10.91 49.04 11.92
CA ARG A 16 10.51 48.95 10.52
C ARG A 16 10.86 47.57 9.90
N ILE A 17 11.99 47.01 10.28
CA ILE A 17 12.41 45.66 9.85
C ILE A 17 11.48 44.59 10.43
N VAL A 18 11.12 44.72 11.72
CA VAL A 18 10.18 43.79 12.39
C VAL A 18 8.81 43.83 11.72
N LEU A 19 8.28 45.04 11.44
CA LEU A 19 6.98 45.21 10.79
C LEU A 19 7.01 44.62 9.35
N ALA A 20 8.10 44.84 8.63
CA ALA A 20 8.27 44.27 7.28
C ALA A 20 8.34 42.72 7.32
N ALA A 21 9.06 42.13 8.29
CA ALA A 21 9.14 40.69 8.48
C ALA A 21 7.78 40.08 8.88
N VAL A 22 7.03 40.70 9.77
CA VAL A 22 5.68 40.26 10.16
C VAL A 22 4.72 40.38 8.97
N GLY A 23 4.75 41.48 8.23
CA GLY A 23 3.94 41.66 7.03
C GLY A 23 4.25 40.57 5.94
N TRP A 24 5.52 40.24 5.77
CA TRP A 24 5.96 39.20 4.85
C TRP A 24 5.51 37.80 5.28
N LEU A 25 5.61 37.48 6.59
CA LEU A 25 5.10 36.22 7.15
C LEU A 25 3.58 36.08 6.98
N ILE A 26 2.83 37.14 7.23
CA ILE A 26 1.38 37.16 7.01
C ILE A 26 1.05 36.95 5.53
N LEU A 27 1.77 37.63 4.62
CA LEU A 27 1.56 37.49 3.19
C LEU A 27 1.86 36.07 2.72
N ILE A 28 2.98 35.48 3.14
CA ILE A 28 3.35 34.09 2.79
C ILE A 28 2.33 33.10 3.34
N SER A 29 1.91 33.27 4.61
CA SER A 29 0.90 32.42 5.22
C SER A 29 -0.45 32.52 4.52
N TRP A 30 -0.86 33.74 4.15
CA TRP A 30 -2.08 33.96 3.39
C TRP A 30 -2.00 33.38 1.97
N LEU A 31 -0.88 33.57 1.27
CA LEU A 31 -0.63 33.01 -0.06
C LEU A 31 -0.61 31.47 -0.01
N HIS A 32 0.06 30.91 1.00
CA HIS A 32 0.07 29.47 1.25
C HIS A 32 -1.35 28.94 1.48
N ALA A 33 -2.13 29.59 2.35
CA ALA A 33 -3.53 29.24 2.58
C ALA A 33 -4.37 29.39 1.30
N ALA A 34 -4.23 30.49 0.56
CA ALA A 34 -5.02 30.76 -0.65
C ALA A 34 -4.69 29.78 -1.81
N LEU A 35 -3.43 29.36 -1.96
CA LEU A 35 -2.97 28.48 -3.02
C LEU A 35 -3.10 26.99 -2.70
N ASN A 36 -3.03 26.61 -1.39
CA ASN A 36 -3.05 25.22 -0.97
C ASN A 36 -4.35 24.81 -0.26
N PHE A 37 -5.25 25.74 0.04
CA PHE A 37 -6.59 25.44 0.51
C PHE A 37 -7.44 25.06 -0.71
N GLU A 38 -7.43 23.79 -1.11
CA GLU A 38 -8.47 23.25 -1.96
C GLU A 38 -9.80 23.32 -1.18
N ARG A 39 -10.56 24.41 -1.39
CA ARG A 39 -11.95 24.52 -0.95
C ARG A 39 -12.81 23.62 -1.83
N THR A 40 -12.60 22.34 -1.78
CA THR A 40 -13.55 21.38 -2.35
C THR A 40 -14.43 20.93 -1.20
N ASP A 41 -15.70 21.35 -1.19
CA ASP A 41 -16.77 20.78 -0.32
C ASP A 41 -17.06 19.30 -0.66
N ARG A 42 -16.13 18.65 -1.39
CA ARG A 42 -16.23 17.27 -1.83
C ARG A 42 -15.95 16.31 -0.67
N PRO A 43 -16.74 15.27 -0.51
CA PRO A 43 -16.39 14.21 0.39
C PRO A 43 -15.09 13.52 -0.08
N VAL A 44 -14.15 13.31 0.84
CA VAL A 44 -12.85 12.68 0.58
C VAL A 44 -12.72 11.39 1.37
N VAL A 45 -12.21 10.33 0.72
CA VAL A 45 -11.72 9.12 1.38
C VAL A 45 -10.21 9.03 1.17
N ARG A 46 -9.44 9.19 2.24
CA ARG A 46 -7.98 9.04 2.22
C ARG A 46 -7.62 7.58 2.36
N MET A 47 -6.84 7.10 1.40
CA MET A 47 -6.42 5.69 1.31
C MET A 47 -4.91 5.60 1.42
N GLY A 48 -4.40 4.86 2.40
CA GLY A 48 -2.98 4.51 2.47
C GLY A 48 -2.66 3.38 1.49
N TYR A 49 -1.53 3.48 0.78
CA TYR A 49 -1.05 2.39 -0.08
C TYR A 49 0.49 2.36 -0.13
N MET A 50 1.04 1.18 -0.37
CA MET A 50 2.43 1.00 -0.80
C MET A 50 2.44 0.78 -2.32
N PRO A 51 3.47 1.26 -3.06
CA PRO A 51 3.55 1.11 -4.52
C PRO A 51 3.88 -0.34 -4.92
N VAL A 52 2.90 -1.23 -4.80
CA VAL A 52 2.94 -2.64 -5.22
C VAL A 52 1.71 -2.97 -6.06
N VAL A 53 1.81 -4.00 -6.88
CA VAL A 53 0.77 -4.37 -7.86
C VAL A 53 -0.58 -4.68 -7.19
N THR A 54 -0.59 -5.32 -6.01
CA THR A 54 -1.82 -5.58 -5.26
C THR A 54 -2.57 -4.30 -4.84
N ASN A 55 -1.89 -3.17 -4.80
CA ASN A 55 -2.44 -1.87 -4.44
C ASN A 55 -2.74 -0.99 -5.66
N MET A 56 -2.70 -1.54 -6.87
CA MET A 56 -2.93 -0.82 -8.14
C MET A 56 -4.23 -0.02 -8.13
N ALA A 57 -5.26 -0.50 -7.44
CA ALA A 57 -6.54 0.19 -7.36
C ALA A 57 -6.44 1.57 -6.69
N ALA A 58 -5.53 1.79 -5.72
CA ALA A 58 -5.42 3.07 -5.03
C ALA A 58 -5.02 4.23 -5.97
N PRO A 59 -3.93 4.16 -6.76
CA PRO A 59 -3.62 5.20 -7.73
C PRO A 59 -4.67 5.35 -8.84
N LEU A 60 -5.31 4.27 -9.28
CA LEU A 60 -6.36 4.34 -10.31
C LEU A 60 -7.61 5.06 -9.81
N LEU A 61 -8.03 4.80 -8.58
CA LEU A 61 -9.15 5.51 -7.92
C LEU A 61 -8.84 6.99 -7.71
N ASP A 62 -7.63 7.29 -7.25
CA ASP A 62 -7.18 8.67 -7.10
C ASP A 62 -7.22 9.40 -8.45
N TYR A 63 -6.61 8.83 -9.48
CA TYR A 63 -6.60 9.39 -10.84
C TYR A 63 -8.01 9.62 -11.37
N ALA A 64 -8.88 8.61 -11.34
CA ALA A 64 -10.23 8.67 -11.88
C ALA A 64 -11.15 9.64 -11.12
N SER A 65 -10.88 9.93 -9.84
CA SER A 65 -11.67 10.86 -9.03
C SER A 65 -11.10 12.27 -8.98
N LYS A 66 -9.94 12.55 -9.59
CA LYS A 66 -9.21 13.80 -9.41
C LYS A 66 -10.02 15.02 -9.82
N ASP A 67 -10.56 15.01 -11.02
CA ASP A 67 -11.19 16.19 -11.66
C ASP A 67 -12.73 16.22 -11.53
N GLY A 68 -13.34 15.22 -10.90
CA GLY A 68 -14.79 15.14 -10.74
C GLY A 68 -15.34 16.02 -9.61
N THR A 69 -16.66 16.13 -9.51
CA THR A 69 -17.39 16.84 -8.43
C THR A 69 -17.90 15.91 -7.32
N GLY A 70 -17.90 14.59 -7.56
CA GLY A 70 -18.38 13.56 -6.62
C GLY A 70 -17.36 13.19 -5.53
N LEU A 71 -17.45 11.98 -5.03
CA LEU A 71 -16.52 11.45 -4.04
C LEU A 71 -15.08 11.46 -4.55
N ARG A 72 -14.15 12.01 -3.77
CA ARG A 72 -12.72 12.04 -4.04
C ARG A 72 -12.03 10.90 -3.30
N PHE A 73 -11.23 10.12 -4.01
CA PHE A 73 -10.31 9.16 -3.43
C PHE A 73 -8.90 9.75 -3.44
N GLU A 74 -8.31 9.93 -2.28
CA GLU A 74 -6.95 10.47 -2.13
C GLU A 74 -6.00 9.36 -1.74
N ALA A 75 -5.05 9.02 -2.62
CA ALA A 75 -4.07 7.96 -2.39
C ALA A 75 -2.80 8.52 -1.74
N LEU A 76 -2.55 8.16 -0.49
CA LEU A 76 -1.37 8.55 0.27
C LEU A 76 -0.34 7.41 0.26
N LYS A 77 0.84 7.70 -0.30
CA LYS A 77 1.92 6.72 -0.44
C LYS A 77 2.70 6.53 0.85
N PHE A 78 2.89 5.29 1.25
CA PHE A 78 3.69 4.88 2.39
C PHE A 78 4.88 4.01 1.95
N SER A 79 5.99 4.10 2.68
CA SER A 79 7.17 3.22 2.53
C SER A 79 7.20 2.09 3.58
N SER A 80 6.37 2.20 4.62
CA SER A 80 6.28 1.25 5.73
C SER A 80 4.83 0.83 5.98
N PHE A 81 4.57 -0.48 6.05
CA PHE A 81 3.25 -1.01 6.42
C PHE A 81 2.89 -0.74 7.88
N SER A 82 3.88 -0.68 8.78
CA SER A 82 3.66 -0.34 10.19
C SER A 82 3.17 1.10 10.33
N GLU A 83 3.81 2.05 9.63
CA GLU A 83 3.40 3.45 9.60
C GLU A 83 2.00 3.63 9.02
N MET A 84 1.68 2.90 7.94
CA MET A 84 0.34 2.90 7.34
C MET A 84 -0.71 2.36 8.33
N GLY A 85 -0.41 1.28 9.07
CA GLY A 85 -1.29 0.73 10.10
C GLY A 85 -1.57 1.72 11.24
N GLU A 86 -0.55 2.44 11.71
CA GLU A 86 -0.70 3.50 12.71
C GLU A 86 -1.53 4.68 12.17
N SER A 87 -1.29 5.08 10.93
CA SER A 87 -2.05 6.15 10.27
C SER A 87 -3.55 5.81 10.15
N LEU A 88 -3.87 4.54 9.87
CA LEU A 88 -5.25 4.03 9.85
C LEU A 88 -5.86 4.03 11.27
N ARG A 89 -5.13 3.52 12.26
CA ARG A 89 -5.57 3.45 13.65
C ARG A 89 -5.87 4.84 14.22
N ASN A 90 -5.03 5.81 13.91
CA ASN A 90 -5.17 7.18 14.38
C ASN A 90 -6.16 8.04 13.56
N GLY A 91 -6.76 7.48 12.49
CA GLY A 91 -7.77 8.16 11.66
C GLY A 91 -7.22 9.18 10.66
N HIS A 92 -5.91 9.25 10.46
CA HIS A 92 -5.32 10.09 9.41
C HIS A 92 -5.70 9.61 8.01
N ILE A 93 -5.89 8.30 7.85
CA ILE A 93 -6.49 7.67 6.68
C ILE A 93 -7.73 6.87 7.10
N GLN A 94 -8.70 6.69 6.20
CA GLN A 94 -9.95 5.97 6.47
C GLN A 94 -9.91 4.54 5.92
N ALA A 95 -9.06 4.30 4.92
CA ALA A 95 -8.85 2.99 4.32
C ALA A 95 -7.35 2.75 4.10
N ALA A 96 -6.93 1.49 4.07
CA ALA A 96 -5.55 1.12 3.81
C ALA A 96 -5.49 -0.13 2.92
N PHE A 97 -4.69 -0.06 1.86
CA PHE A 97 -4.26 -1.21 1.08
C PHE A 97 -3.05 -1.83 1.78
N ILE A 98 -3.30 -2.77 2.68
CA ILE A 98 -2.34 -3.23 3.68
C ILE A 98 -2.16 -4.76 3.63
N ILE A 99 -0.99 -5.23 4.09
CA ILE A 99 -0.69 -6.67 4.16
C ILE A 99 -1.68 -7.41 5.06
N ALA A 100 -2.17 -8.54 4.58
CA ALA A 100 -3.26 -9.28 5.22
C ALA A 100 -3.00 -9.66 6.69
N PRO A 101 -1.83 -10.22 7.09
CA PRO A 101 -1.60 -10.56 8.50
C PRO A 101 -1.60 -9.36 9.45
N LEU A 102 -1.16 -8.18 9.01
CA LEU A 102 -1.19 -6.97 9.85
C LEU A 102 -2.62 -6.52 10.15
N SER A 103 -3.59 -6.79 9.27
CA SER A 103 -5.00 -6.49 9.54
C SER A 103 -5.55 -7.26 10.74
N ILE A 104 -5.10 -8.51 10.92
CA ILE A 104 -5.46 -9.35 12.08
C ILE A 104 -4.88 -8.76 13.37
N VAL A 105 -3.62 -8.33 13.33
CA VAL A 105 -2.95 -7.67 14.46
C VAL A 105 -3.69 -6.40 14.88
N LEU A 106 -3.97 -5.52 13.94
CA LEU A 106 -4.70 -4.26 14.19
C LEU A 106 -6.09 -4.52 14.78
N HIS A 107 -6.81 -5.50 14.26
CA HIS A 107 -8.12 -5.90 14.77
C HIS A 107 -8.03 -6.40 16.22
N GLN A 108 -7.10 -7.31 16.52
CA GLN A 108 -6.89 -7.85 17.87
C GLN A 108 -6.43 -6.79 18.88
N GLN A 109 -5.79 -5.72 18.40
CA GLN A 109 -5.42 -4.54 19.19
C GLN A 109 -6.56 -3.53 19.37
N GLY A 110 -7.76 -3.84 18.86
CA GLY A 110 -8.93 -2.98 19.02
C GLY A 110 -8.97 -1.75 18.12
N ALA A 111 -8.30 -1.79 16.97
CA ALA A 111 -8.25 -0.63 16.06
C ALA A 111 -9.60 -0.28 15.37
N GLY A 112 -10.67 -1.07 15.58
CA GLY A 112 -11.98 -0.80 14.99
C GLY A 112 -11.96 -0.81 13.46
N VAL A 113 -11.51 -1.91 12.86
CA VAL A 113 -11.29 -2.04 11.41
C VAL A 113 -11.96 -3.30 10.84
N ARG A 114 -12.28 -3.27 9.54
CA ARG A 114 -12.88 -4.38 8.78
C ARG A 114 -12.18 -4.58 7.45
N ILE A 115 -11.99 -5.84 7.07
CA ILE A 115 -11.55 -6.24 5.72
C ILE A 115 -12.76 -6.22 4.80
N VAL A 116 -12.72 -5.41 3.74
CA VAL A 116 -13.84 -5.24 2.81
C VAL A 116 -13.53 -5.68 1.38
N TYR A 117 -12.23 -5.89 1.04
CA TYR A 117 -11.79 -6.24 -0.31
C TYR A 117 -10.40 -6.90 -0.25
N ILE A 118 -10.14 -7.85 -1.14
CA ILE A 118 -8.80 -8.40 -1.38
C ILE A 118 -8.29 -7.82 -2.70
N GLY A 119 -7.04 -7.30 -2.68
CA GLY A 119 -6.35 -6.86 -3.89
C GLY A 119 -6.15 -8.04 -4.86
N ASN A 120 -5.23 -7.91 -5.79
CA ASN A 120 -4.90 -9.07 -6.61
C ASN A 120 -4.23 -10.16 -5.77
N ARG A 121 -4.17 -11.37 -6.32
CA ARG A 121 -3.44 -12.49 -5.73
C ARG A 121 -2.18 -12.78 -6.54
N HIS A 122 -1.19 -13.41 -5.91
CA HIS A 122 0.00 -13.97 -6.56
C HIS A 122 1.03 -12.95 -7.08
N GLU A 123 1.10 -11.75 -6.54
CA GLU A 123 2.04 -10.76 -7.08
C GLU A 123 3.46 -10.81 -6.47
N SER A 124 3.74 -11.73 -5.55
CA SER A 124 4.97 -11.72 -4.77
C SER A 124 6.00 -12.72 -5.28
N THR A 125 7.28 -12.37 -5.17
CA THR A 125 8.40 -13.17 -5.67
C THR A 125 9.48 -13.30 -4.59
N LEU A 126 9.96 -14.52 -4.38
CA LEU A 126 11.18 -14.81 -3.63
C LEU A 126 12.35 -14.80 -4.59
N VAL A 127 13.26 -13.87 -4.39
CA VAL A 127 14.48 -13.71 -5.17
C VAL A 127 15.70 -13.91 -4.31
N TYR A 128 16.81 -14.34 -4.94
CA TYR A 128 18.13 -14.48 -4.30
C TYR A 128 19.20 -13.79 -5.12
N ARG A 129 20.31 -13.41 -4.47
CA ARG A 129 21.42 -12.74 -5.11
C ARG A 129 22.08 -13.63 -6.17
N LYS A 130 22.35 -13.09 -7.35
CA LYS A 130 22.75 -13.82 -8.55
C LYS A 130 24.04 -14.66 -8.43
N ASP A 131 24.96 -14.25 -7.54
CA ASP A 131 26.26 -14.89 -7.29
C ASP A 131 26.16 -16.12 -6.39
N LEU A 132 24.99 -16.39 -5.80
CA LEU A 132 24.74 -17.58 -5.00
C LEU A 132 24.33 -18.75 -5.89
N ASP A 133 24.81 -19.96 -5.56
CA ASP A 133 24.35 -21.22 -6.17
C ASP A 133 23.15 -21.75 -5.37
N VAL A 134 21.95 -21.27 -5.68
CA VAL A 134 20.69 -21.66 -5.03
C VAL A 134 19.81 -22.36 -6.03
N LYS A 135 19.40 -23.60 -5.74
CA LYS A 135 18.49 -24.43 -6.55
C LYS A 135 17.13 -24.63 -5.88
N ASN A 136 17.10 -24.59 -4.55
CA ASN A 136 15.89 -24.74 -3.74
C ASN A 136 16.02 -23.97 -2.43
N PHE A 137 14.97 -23.92 -1.63
CA PHE A 137 14.96 -23.14 -0.39
C PHE A 137 15.99 -23.63 0.66
N ALA A 138 16.36 -24.93 0.66
CA ALA A 138 17.36 -25.46 1.60
C ALA A 138 18.75 -24.83 1.38
N ASP A 139 19.07 -24.38 0.18
CA ASP A 139 20.36 -23.75 -0.16
C ASP A 139 20.45 -22.32 0.45
N LEU A 140 19.33 -21.77 0.95
CA LEU A 140 19.30 -20.54 1.73
C LEU A 140 19.59 -20.76 3.23
N ARG A 141 19.98 -21.96 3.64
CA ARG A 141 20.40 -22.26 5.01
C ARG A 141 21.52 -21.32 5.47
N GLY A 142 21.33 -20.68 6.61
CA GLY A 142 22.29 -19.71 7.17
C GLY A 142 22.36 -18.37 6.43
N LYS A 143 21.60 -18.20 5.34
CA LYS A 143 21.52 -16.97 4.56
C LYS A 143 20.47 -16.01 5.15
N THR A 144 20.67 -14.72 4.89
CA THR A 144 19.76 -13.67 5.37
C THR A 144 18.68 -13.39 4.34
N ILE A 145 17.41 -13.63 4.74
CA ILE A 145 16.21 -13.44 3.90
C ILE A 145 15.40 -12.27 4.46
N ALA A 146 15.20 -11.21 3.67
CA ALA A 146 14.35 -10.10 4.09
C ALA A 146 12.88 -10.34 3.71
N VAL A 147 11.98 -9.86 4.58
CA VAL A 147 10.53 -9.79 4.37
C VAL A 147 10.02 -8.41 4.78
N PRO A 148 8.87 -7.93 4.25
CA PRO A 148 8.38 -6.57 4.53
C PRO A 148 8.13 -6.27 6.01
N LEU A 149 7.63 -7.27 6.74
CA LEU A 149 7.30 -7.18 8.15
C LEU A 149 7.16 -8.60 8.73
N ARG A 150 7.41 -8.78 10.03
CA ARG A 150 7.11 -10.06 10.71
C ARG A 150 5.63 -10.48 10.56
N TYR A 151 4.72 -9.52 10.49
CA TYR A 151 3.30 -9.71 10.25
C TYR A 151 2.96 -9.60 8.76
N SER A 152 3.74 -10.26 7.89
CA SER A 152 3.48 -10.33 6.45
C SER A 152 3.21 -11.75 5.98
N GLY A 153 2.41 -11.89 4.92
CA GLY A 153 2.22 -13.18 4.25
C GLY A 153 3.54 -13.77 3.75
N HIS A 154 4.48 -12.90 3.35
CA HIS A 154 5.83 -13.29 2.90
C HIS A 154 6.63 -13.98 4.01
N ASN A 155 6.58 -13.47 5.26
CA ASN A 155 7.22 -14.13 6.40
C ASN A 155 6.59 -15.51 6.67
N ILE A 156 5.26 -15.61 6.60
CA ILE A 156 4.58 -16.90 6.77
C ILE A 156 4.96 -17.87 5.65
N ALA A 157 4.97 -17.42 4.39
CA ALA A 157 5.37 -18.23 3.25
C ALA A 157 6.83 -18.70 3.35
N ALA A 158 7.75 -17.83 3.75
CA ALA A 158 9.16 -18.19 3.98
C ALA A 158 9.31 -19.23 5.10
N ARG A 159 8.54 -19.11 6.20
CA ARG A 159 8.55 -20.11 7.28
C ARG A 159 7.94 -21.46 6.87
N ARG A 160 6.91 -21.46 6.03
CA ARG A 160 6.35 -22.69 5.45
C ARG A 160 7.37 -23.40 4.56
N LEU A 161 8.05 -22.67 3.67
CA LEU A 161 9.15 -23.21 2.86
C LEU A 161 10.28 -23.74 3.75
N ALA A 162 10.65 -23.03 4.79
CA ALA A 162 11.68 -23.47 5.73
C ALA A 162 11.29 -24.78 6.44
N GLU A 163 10.03 -24.92 6.85
CA GLU A 163 9.51 -26.14 7.45
C GLU A 163 9.53 -27.31 6.46
N GLU A 164 9.07 -27.09 5.22
CA GLU A 164 9.06 -28.07 4.11
C GLU A 164 10.47 -28.56 3.78
N HIS A 165 11.45 -27.64 3.73
CA HIS A 165 12.83 -27.94 3.40
C HIS A 165 13.72 -28.24 4.64
N ARG A 166 13.13 -28.35 5.84
CA ARG A 166 13.81 -28.63 7.12
C ARG A 166 14.94 -27.65 7.45
N VAL A 167 14.73 -26.38 7.10
CA VAL A 167 15.58 -25.25 7.50
C VAL A 167 15.00 -24.65 8.77
N THR A 168 15.59 -24.94 9.93
CA THR A 168 15.02 -24.59 11.24
C THR A 168 16.03 -23.94 12.18
N GLY A 169 15.51 -23.31 13.24
CA GLY A 169 16.34 -22.73 14.29
C GLY A 169 17.29 -21.64 13.77
N PRO A 170 18.59 -21.72 14.16
CA PRO A 170 19.56 -20.67 13.82
C PRO A 170 19.92 -20.62 12.33
N ASP A 171 19.54 -21.64 11.58
CA ASP A 171 19.79 -21.72 10.13
C ASP A 171 18.80 -20.88 9.32
N LEU A 172 17.68 -20.45 9.90
CA LEU A 172 16.66 -19.59 9.27
C LEU A 172 16.81 -18.15 9.78
N LYS A 173 17.45 -17.30 8.97
CA LYS A 173 17.68 -15.87 9.30
C LYS A 173 16.71 -15.00 8.50
N ILE A 174 15.51 -14.77 9.04
CA ILE A 174 14.55 -13.84 8.45
C ILE A 174 14.68 -12.49 9.16
N VAL A 175 14.84 -11.41 8.38
CA VAL A 175 14.91 -10.03 8.84
C VAL A 175 13.75 -9.20 8.27
N GLU A 176 13.32 -8.19 9.01
CA GLU A 176 12.32 -7.23 8.53
C GLU A 176 13.02 -6.08 7.83
N MET A 177 12.52 -5.69 6.66
CA MET A 177 13.04 -4.55 5.91
C MET A 177 11.91 -3.91 5.09
N ASN A 178 11.89 -2.59 4.99
CA ASN A 178 10.93 -1.91 4.14
C ASN A 178 11.16 -2.30 2.66
N PRO A 179 10.09 -2.63 1.91
CA PRO A 179 10.20 -3.08 0.53
C PRO A 179 11.06 -2.20 -0.40
N PRO A 180 10.99 -0.86 -0.34
CA PRO A 180 11.83 -0.01 -1.18
C PRO A 180 13.35 -0.16 -0.96
N ASP A 181 13.77 -0.62 0.23
CA ASP A 181 15.18 -0.74 0.60
C ASP A 181 15.79 -2.09 0.17
N MET A 182 14.96 -3.12 -0.01
CA MET A 182 15.40 -4.49 -0.30
C MET A 182 16.25 -4.61 -1.58
N PRO A 183 15.89 -3.96 -2.72
CA PRO A 183 16.69 -4.06 -3.94
C PRO A 183 18.14 -3.59 -3.75
N SER A 184 18.36 -2.46 -3.12
CA SER A 184 19.71 -1.96 -2.87
C SER A 184 20.48 -2.78 -1.84
N ALA A 185 19.81 -3.28 -0.80
CA ALA A 185 20.41 -4.15 0.19
C ALA A 185 20.90 -5.49 -0.42
N LEU A 186 20.12 -6.06 -1.36
CA LEU A 186 20.54 -7.26 -2.09
C LEU A 186 21.73 -6.96 -3.02
N ALA A 187 21.68 -5.89 -3.80
CA ALA A 187 22.71 -5.52 -4.76
C ALA A 187 24.07 -5.26 -4.07
N THR A 188 24.05 -4.70 -2.85
CA THR A 188 25.26 -4.46 -2.04
C THR A 188 25.73 -5.67 -1.23
N GLY A 189 24.99 -6.79 -1.24
CA GLY A 189 25.34 -8.00 -0.49
C GLY A 189 24.95 -7.96 1.00
N ALA A 190 24.20 -6.95 1.44
CA ALA A 190 23.65 -6.90 2.81
C ALA A 190 22.55 -7.93 3.03
N LEU A 191 21.89 -8.38 1.95
CA LEU A 191 20.93 -9.48 1.92
C LEU A 191 21.38 -10.57 0.95
N ASP A 192 21.04 -11.82 1.26
CA ASP A 192 21.22 -12.96 0.37
C ASP A 192 19.98 -13.22 -0.49
N ALA A 193 18.80 -12.97 0.08
CA ALA A 193 17.50 -13.16 -0.56
C ALA A 193 16.46 -12.20 0.03
N TYR A 194 15.34 -12.02 -0.66
CA TYR A 194 14.16 -11.39 -0.10
C TYR A 194 12.88 -11.88 -0.75
N PHE A 195 11.79 -11.85 0.02
CA PHE A 195 10.45 -12.20 -0.44
C PHE A 195 9.55 -10.97 -0.34
N VAL A 196 9.06 -10.48 -1.46
CA VAL A 196 8.34 -9.19 -1.52
C VAL A 196 7.38 -9.14 -2.69
N GLY A 197 6.42 -8.21 -2.63
CA GLY A 197 5.52 -7.87 -3.74
C GLY A 197 6.21 -7.10 -4.87
N GLU A 198 5.68 -7.25 -6.09
CA GLU A 198 6.14 -6.49 -7.24
C GLU A 198 5.74 -5.00 -7.12
N PRO A 199 6.58 -4.05 -7.55
CA PRO A 199 7.70 -4.21 -8.52
C PRO A 199 9.09 -4.43 -7.89
N PHE A 200 9.20 -4.60 -6.59
CA PHE A 200 10.51 -4.60 -5.92
C PHE A 200 11.38 -5.81 -6.30
N ALA A 201 10.79 -6.99 -6.47
CA ALA A 201 11.54 -8.16 -6.95
C ALA A 201 11.93 -7.99 -8.43
N ALA A 202 11.01 -7.55 -9.27
CA ALA A 202 11.26 -7.29 -10.68
C ALA A 202 12.41 -6.30 -10.90
N LYS A 203 12.59 -5.31 -10.00
CA LYS A 203 13.68 -4.33 -10.08
C LYS A 203 15.06 -4.99 -10.07
N THR A 204 15.32 -5.92 -9.15
CA THR A 204 16.61 -6.63 -9.07
C THR A 204 16.76 -7.72 -10.13
N ILE A 205 15.66 -8.32 -10.58
CA ILE A 205 15.66 -9.24 -11.72
C ILE A 205 16.04 -8.49 -12.99
N HIS A 206 15.41 -7.35 -13.24
CA HIS A 206 15.65 -6.51 -14.41
C HIS A 206 17.06 -5.92 -14.46
N SER A 207 17.63 -5.49 -13.31
CA SER A 207 19.03 -5.06 -13.21
C SER A 207 20.04 -6.20 -13.31
N GLY A 208 19.58 -7.45 -13.27
CA GLY A 208 20.45 -8.64 -13.30
C GLY A 208 21.20 -8.89 -11.99
N ASP A 209 20.75 -8.37 -10.85
CA ASP A 209 21.35 -8.59 -9.53
C ASP A 209 20.73 -9.77 -8.79
N ALA A 210 19.56 -10.22 -9.21
CA ALA A 210 18.85 -11.34 -8.60
C ALA A 210 18.37 -12.37 -9.61
N LYS A 211 18.12 -13.57 -9.09
CA LYS A 211 17.40 -14.66 -9.79
C LYS A 211 16.15 -15.01 -9.00
N VAL A 212 15.10 -15.45 -9.70
CA VAL A 212 13.88 -15.94 -9.08
C VAL A 212 14.12 -17.32 -8.48
N LEU A 213 13.75 -17.52 -7.22
CA LEU A 213 13.67 -18.85 -6.62
C LEU A 213 12.25 -19.38 -6.69
N HIS A 214 11.26 -18.59 -6.28
CA HIS A 214 9.85 -18.96 -6.34
C HIS A 214 8.97 -17.73 -6.63
N TYR A 215 7.97 -17.94 -7.47
CA TYR A 215 6.76 -17.11 -7.45
C TYR A 215 5.84 -17.62 -6.34
N VAL A 216 5.17 -16.72 -5.63
CA VAL A 216 4.39 -17.08 -4.42
C VAL A 216 3.28 -18.10 -4.72
N GLU A 217 2.68 -18.05 -5.89
CA GLU A 217 1.64 -18.98 -6.35
C GLU A 217 2.09 -20.43 -6.44
N GLN A 218 3.40 -20.65 -6.61
CA GLN A 218 4.00 -22.00 -6.63
C GLN A 218 4.09 -22.63 -5.23
N VAL A 219 4.20 -21.78 -4.20
CA VAL A 219 4.37 -22.20 -2.79
C VAL A 219 3.13 -21.99 -1.96
N TRP A 220 2.24 -21.10 -2.39
CA TRP A 220 0.98 -20.82 -1.73
C TRP A 220 -0.11 -20.40 -2.73
N PRO A 221 -0.77 -21.36 -3.39
CA PRO A 221 -1.89 -21.07 -4.27
C PRO A 221 -2.98 -20.26 -3.56
N GLY A 222 -3.45 -19.17 -4.17
CA GLY A 222 -4.45 -18.29 -3.57
C GLY A 222 -3.89 -17.29 -2.53
N PHE A 223 -2.58 -17.14 -2.46
CA PHE A 223 -1.91 -16.19 -1.54
C PHE A 223 -2.57 -14.81 -1.55
N ILE A 224 -2.84 -14.30 -0.36
CA ILE A 224 -3.33 -12.94 -0.13
C ILE A 224 -2.15 -12.09 0.35
N CYS A 225 -1.66 -11.19 -0.51
CA CYS A 225 -0.62 -10.23 -0.13
C CYS A 225 -1.26 -9.07 0.63
N ASN A 226 -2.00 -8.24 -0.08
CA ASN A 226 -2.66 -7.06 0.47
C ASN A 226 -4.19 -7.16 0.33
N LEU A 227 -4.85 -6.45 1.21
CA LEU A 227 -6.30 -6.30 1.25
C LEU A 227 -6.66 -4.86 1.58
N VAL A 228 -7.93 -4.49 1.43
CA VAL A 228 -8.42 -3.18 1.86
C VAL A 228 -9.04 -3.32 3.25
N LEU A 229 -8.41 -2.65 4.18
CA LEU A 229 -8.83 -2.50 5.56
C LEU A 229 -9.47 -1.12 5.72
N VAL A 230 -10.69 -1.07 6.23
CA VAL A 230 -11.47 0.17 6.39
C VAL A 230 -11.84 0.36 7.86
N ARG A 231 -11.84 1.59 8.33
CA ARG A 231 -12.28 1.94 9.68
C ARG A 231 -13.78 1.72 9.84
N GLU A 232 -14.19 1.19 10.99
CA GLU A 232 -15.59 0.94 11.29
C GLU A 232 -16.45 2.21 11.36
N ASP A 233 -15.87 3.34 11.77
CA ASP A 233 -16.57 4.62 11.80
C ASP A 233 -16.98 5.07 10.39
N LEU A 234 -16.11 4.90 9.37
CA LEU A 234 -16.46 5.17 7.98
C LEU A 234 -17.58 4.22 7.52
N ILE A 235 -17.50 2.93 7.86
CA ILE A 235 -18.53 1.94 7.50
C ILE A 235 -19.91 2.30 8.11
N LYS A 236 -19.91 2.76 9.36
CA LYS A 236 -21.15 3.14 10.08
C LYS A 236 -21.75 4.44 9.59
N GLN A 237 -20.91 5.45 9.32
CA GLN A 237 -21.37 6.81 8.97
C GLN A 237 -21.61 6.97 7.46
N HIS A 238 -20.81 6.31 6.63
CA HIS A 238 -20.79 6.47 5.18
C HIS A 238 -20.58 5.13 4.44
N PRO A 239 -21.51 4.15 4.59
CA PRO A 239 -21.39 2.85 3.92
C PRO A 239 -21.42 2.99 2.38
N ASP A 240 -22.04 4.03 1.85
CA ASP A 240 -22.04 4.40 0.43
C ASP A 240 -20.63 4.69 -0.10
N ARG A 241 -19.80 5.39 0.68
CA ARG A 241 -18.40 5.66 0.31
C ARG A 241 -17.54 4.40 0.33
N VAL A 242 -17.80 3.49 1.28
CA VAL A 242 -17.12 2.18 1.32
C VAL A 242 -17.54 1.32 0.14
N GLN A 243 -18.84 1.33 -0.22
CA GLN A 243 -19.32 0.63 -1.42
C GLN A 243 -18.66 1.18 -2.69
N ALA A 244 -18.56 2.51 -2.82
CA ALA A 244 -17.89 3.15 -3.96
C ALA A 244 -16.40 2.79 -4.03
N LEU A 245 -15.71 2.77 -2.88
CA LEU A 245 -14.30 2.33 -2.78
C LEU A 245 -14.13 0.89 -3.26
N VAL A 246 -14.91 -0.04 -2.73
CA VAL A 246 -14.76 -1.47 -3.04
C VAL A 246 -15.14 -1.76 -4.49
N GLN A 247 -16.25 -1.19 -4.96
CA GLN A 247 -16.67 -1.33 -6.37
C GLN A 247 -15.62 -0.76 -7.31
N GLY A 248 -15.15 0.46 -7.04
CA GLY A 248 -14.11 1.10 -7.84
C GLY A 248 -12.81 0.31 -7.83
N ALA A 249 -12.39 -0.24 -6.69
CA ALA A 249 -11.21 -1.08 -6.58
C ALA A 249 -11.32 -2.37 -7.40
N ALA A 250 -12.47 -3.04 -7.35
CA ALA A 250 -12.73 -4.24 -8.16
C ALA A 250 -12.70 -3.92 -9.65
N ARG A 251 -13.38 -2.85 -10.07
CA ARG A 251 -13.43 -2.39 -11.46
C ARG A 251 -12.04 -1.96 -11.96
N ALA A 252 -11.25 -1.28 -11.11
CA ALA A 252 -9.88 -0.90 -11.42
C ALA A 252 -8.97 -2.10 -11.71
N GLY A 253 -9.09 -3.18 -10.94
CA GLY A 253 -8.35 -4.42 -11.18
C GLY A 253 -8.69 -5.06 -12.52
N TYR A 254 -9.98 -5.15 -12.86
CA TYR A 254 -10.43 -5.67 -14.17
C TYR A 254 -9.96 -4.79 -15.32
N TRP A 255 -10.09 -3.47 -15.19
CA TRP A 255 -9.61 -2.54 -16.21
C TRP A 255 -8.11 -2.62 -16.42
N ALA A 256 -7.33 -2.66 -15.33
CA ALA A 256 -5.87 -2.76 -15.40
C ALA A 256 -5.38 -4.05 -16.08
N ARG A 257 -6.10 -5.16 -15.89
CA ARG A 257 -5.80 -6.43 -16.55
C ARG A 257 -5.99 -6.36 -18.07
N GLU A 258 -7.06 -5.72 -18.52
CA GLU A 258 -7.37 -5.56 -19.95
C GLU A 258 -6.55 -4.44 -20.63
N HIS A 259 -6.10 -3.44 -19.82
CA HIS A 259 -5.37 -2.25 -20.28
C HIS A 259 -4.05 -2.04 -19.52
N PRO A 260 -3.12 -3.05 -19.51
CA PRO A 260 -1.92 -2.99 -18.66
C PRO A 260 -1.00 -1.81 -19.00
N LYS A 261 -0.95 -1.38 -20.27
CA LYS A 261 -0.13 -0.26 -20.72
C LYS A 261 -0.64 1.08 -20.20
N GLU A 262 -1.96 1.31 -20.24
CA GLU A 262 -2.60 2.51 -19.72
C GLU A 262 -2.54 2.53 -18.18
N ALA A 263 -2.79 1.41 -17.54
CA ALA A 263 -2.67 1.25 -16.09
C ALA A 263 -1.23 1.53 -15.62
N ALA A 264 -0.23 1.04 -16.36
CA ALA A 264 1.18 1.31 -16.09
C ALA A 264 1.53 2.79 -16.18
N LYS A 265 1.02 3.51 -17.19
CA LYS A 265 1.25 4.96 -17.32
C LYS A 265 0.70 5.77 -16.15
N ILE A 266 -0.47 5.38 -15.64
CA ILE A 266 -1.06 6.03 -14.47
C ILE A 266 -0.25 5.67 -13.21
N ALA A 267 -0.06 4.37 -12.94
CA ALA A 267 0.65 3.90 -11.76
C ALA A 267 2.10 4.44 -11.68
N ALA A 268 2.78 4.59 -12.81
CA ALA A 268 4.13 5.13 -12.90
C ALA A 268 4.27 6.52 -12.26
N GLN A 269 3.26 7.37 -12.41
CA GLN A 269 3.22 8.72 -11.82
C GLN A 269 3.17 8.68 -10.29
N TYR A 270 2.45 7.70 -9.73
CA TYR A 270 2.29 7.52 -8.29
C TYR A 270 3.45 6.73 -7.65
N TRP A 271 4.01 5.77 -8.39
CA TRP A 271 5.06 4.90 -7.88
C TRP A 271 6.47 5.44 -8.03
N ASN A 272 6.62 6.48 -8.87
CA ASN A 272 7.92 7.05 -9.25
C ASN A 272 8.83 6.01 -9.93
N HIS A 273 8.26 5.31 -10.92
CA HIS A 273 8.94 4.37 -11.79
C HIS A 273 8.68 4.72 -13.26
N PRO A 274 9.57 4.34 -14.19
CA PRO A 274 9.30 4.43 -15.63
C PRO A 274 8.09 3.60 -16.03
N ALA A 275 7.25 4.12 -16.94
CA ALA A 275 6.00 3.47 -17.33
C ALA A 275 6.23 2.12 -18.04
N ASP A 276 7.29 2.02 -18.85
CA ASP A 276 7.71 0.77 -19.50
C ASP A 276 8.13 -0.30 -18.51
N PHE A 277 8.81 0.09 -17.42
CA PHE A 277 9.13 -0.84 -16.34
C PHE A 277 7.88 -1.31 -15.60
N VAL A 278 6.91 -0.42 -15.32
CA VAL A 278 5.65 -0.82 -14.69
C VAL A 278 4.84 -1.74 -15.62
N GLU A 279 4.80 -1.46 -16.94
CA GLU A 279 4.17 -2.32 -17.94
C GLU A 279 4.83 -3.71 -17.96
N TYR A 280 6.17 -3.77 -17.96
CA TYR A 280 6.92 -5.03 -17.84
C TYR A 280 6.49 -5.82 -16.60
N VAL A 281 6.42 -5.17 -15.44
CA VAL A 281 5.99 -5.81 -14.18
C VAL A 281 4.58 -6.38 -14.28
N LEU A 282 3.66 -5.67 -14.93
CA LEU A 282 2.27 -6.11 -15.08
C LEU A 282 2.07 -7.27 -16.07
N THR A 283 3.00 -7.43 -17.00
CA THR A 283 2.85 -8.36 -18.13
C THR A 283 3.82 -9.54 -18.12
N VAL A 284 4.88 -9.48 -17.31
CA VAL A 284 5.94 -10.52 -17.28
C VAL A 284 6.16 -11.04 -15.86
N PRO A 285 5.96 -12.36 -15.63
CA PRO A 285 5.35 -13.36 -16.51
C PRO A 285 3.88 -13.10 -16.81
N ALA A 286 3.43 -13.52 -17.98
CA ALA A 286 2.04 -13.33 -18.38
C ALA A 286 1.06 -14.09 -17.47
N ASN A 287 -0.14 -13.53 -17.29
CA ASN A 287 -1.27 -14.12 -16.55
C ASN A 287 -0.99 -14.45 -15.08
N ARG A 288 -0.01 -13.77 -14.48
CA ARG A 288 0.36 -14.01 -13.09
C ARG A 288 -0.61 -13.38 -12.09
N PHE A 289 -1.12 -12.19 -12.39
CA PHE A 289 -1.96 -11.44 -11.46
C PHE A 289 -3.45 -11.79 -11.59
N VAL A 290 -4.09 -12.10 -10.46
CA VAL A 290 -5.48 -12.56 -10.38
C VAL A 290 -6.32 -11.49 -9.69
N PHE A 291 -7.12 -10.74 -10.48
CA PHE A 291 -7.98 -9.65 -9.99
C PHE A 291 -9.43 -10.06 -9.75
N ASP A 292 -9.86 -11.24 -10.20
CA ASP A 292 -11.25 -11.71 -10.14
C ASP A 292 -11.62 -12.37 -8.80
N ARG A 293 -10.65 -12.71 -7.96
CA ARG A 293 -10.86 -13.31 -6.63
C ARG A 293 -10.72 -12.28 -5.50
N PHE A 294 -11.45 -11.19 -5.60
CA PHE A 294 -11.37 -10.04 -4.67
C PHE A 294 -12.32 -10.14 -3.46
N LEU A 295 -13.22 -11.10 -3.41
CA LEU A 295 -14.13 -11.33 -2.29
C LEU A 295 -13.35 -11.84 -1.08
N PRO A 296 -13.36 -11.13 0.08
CA PRO A 296 -12.75 -11.63 1.29
C PRO A 296 -13.59 -12.75 1.89
N LYS A 297 -12.94 -13.85 2.26
CA LYS A 297 -13.57 -15.01 2.88
C LYS A 297 -13.04 -15.19 4.30
N GLU A 298 -13.94 -15.45 5.24
CA GLU A 298 -13.58 -15.62 6.65
C GLU A 298 -12.65 -16.81 6.88
N ASP A 299 -12.87 -17.93 6.16
CA ASP A 299 -12.04 -19.13 6.22
C ASP A 299 -10.59 -18.89 5.76
N GLU A 300 -10.39 -18.08 4.71
CA GLU A 300 -9.04 -17.72 4.24
C GLU A 300 -8.31 -16.84 5.29
N ILE A 301 -9.00 -15.90 5.91
CA ILE A 301 -8.42 -15.03 6.95
C ILE A 301 -8.19 -15.82 8.24
N GLN A 302 -9.09 -16.74 8.59
CA GLN A 302 -8.91 -17.66 9.73
C GLN A 302 -7.68 -18.55 9.52
N PHE A 303 -7.54 -19.16 8.33
CA PHE A 303 -6.35 -19.94 8.01
C PHE A 303 -5.06 -19.12 8.18
N LEU A 304 -5.08 -17.84 7.77
CA LEU A 304 -3.94 -16.95 7.94
C LEU A 304 -3.62 -16.70 9.43
N ALA A 305 -4.64 -16.46 10.25
CA ALA A 305 -4.50 -16.31 11.70
C ALA A 305 -3.94 -17.57 12.36
N ASP A 306 -4.40 -18.75 11.93
CA ASP A 306 -3.91 -20.04 12.43
C ASP A 306 -2.42 -20.24 12.08
N GLN A 307 -1.99 -19.86 10.87
CA GLN A 307 -0.57 -19.88 10.50
C GLN A 307 0.26 -18.91 11.37
N MET A 308 -0.30 -17.74 11.70
CA MET A 308 0.39 -16.77 12.56
C MET A 308 0.58 -17.33 13.98
N VAL A 309 -0.41 -18.02 14.54
CA VAL A 309 -0.28 -18.71 15.84
C VAL A 309 0.72 -19.87 15.74
N LYS A 310 0.63 -20.71 14.70
CA LYS A 310 1.57 -21.81 14.45
C LYS A 310 3.03 -21.34 14.48
N PHE A 311 3.31 -20.20 13.83
CA PHE A 311 4.65 -19.63 13.78
C PHE A 311 4.98 -18.67 14.93
N LYS A 312 4.17 -18.64 16.00
CA LYS A 312 4.37 -17.80 17.19
C LYS A 312 4.47 -16.31 16.88
N LEU A 313 3.71 -15.87 15.88
CA LEU A 313 3.58 -14.45 15.52
C LEU A 313 2.42 -13.81 16.28
N LEU A 314 1.42 -14.60 16.67
CA LEU A 314 0.28 -14.24 17.50
C LEU A 314 0.09 -15.26 18.63
N GLU A 315 -0.51 -14.82 19.73
CA GLU A 315 -0.92 -15.71 20.83
C GLU A 315 -2.29 -16.35 20.58
N LYS A 316 -3.18 -15.65 19.88
CA LYS A 316 -4.57 -16.05 19.61
C LYS A 316 -4.90 -15.86 18.14
N ASN A 317 -5.80 -16.71 17.63
CA ASN A 317 -6.24 -16.70 16.22
C ASN A 317 -7.64 -16.08 16.01
N GLY A 318 -8.20 -15.39 17.01
CA GLY A 318 -9.54 -14.80 16.91
C GLY A 318 -9.62 -13.71 15.85
N ILE A 319 -10.55 -13.85 14.91
CA ILE A 319 -10.84 -12.90 13.84
C ILE A 319 -12.32 -12.51 13.78
N SER A 320 -13.10 -12.87 14.80
CA SER A 320 -14.55 -12.62 14.82
C SER A 320 -14.88 -11.16 14.47
N GLY A 321 -15.71 -10.97 13.44
CA GLY A 321 -16.14 -9.68 12.98
C GLY A 321 -15.08 -8.88 12.20
N LEU A 322 -13.92 -9.43 11.86
CA LEU A 322 -12.91 -8.72 11.05
C LEU A 322 -13.32 -8.62 9.58
N VAL A 323 -14.00 -9.63 9.03
CA VAL A 323 -14.37 -9.67 7.61
C VAL A 323 -15.78 -9.08 7.41
N ASP A 324 -15.91 -8.18 6.45
CA ASP A 324 -17.18 -7.62 5.97
C ASP A 324 -17.25 -7.71 4.44
N ASP A 325 -17.73 -8.84 3.96
CA ASP A 325 -17.75 -9.19 2.53
C ASP A 325 -18.92 -8.59 1.74
N ARG A 326 -19.90 -7.95 2.43
CA ARG A 326 -21.12 -7.42 1.79
C ARG A 326 -20.83 -6.41 0.68
N PHE A 327 -19.82 -5.56 0.84
CA PHE A 327 -19.45 -4.56 -0.16
C PHE A 327 -18.86 -5.21 -1.42
N ALA A 328 -18.00 -6.22 -1.26
CA ALA A 328 -17.43 -6.96 -2.38
C ALA A 328 -18.48 -7.82 -3.10
N LYS A 329 -19.42 -8.43 -2.36
CA LYS A 329 -20.57 -9.15 -2.95
C LYS A 329 -21.49 -8.26 -3.78
N ALA A 330 -21.65 -7.00 -3.38
CA ALA A 330 -22.47 -6.02 -4.07
C ALA A 330 -21.76 -5.33 -5.26
N ALA A 331 -20.47 -5.61 -5.49
CA ALA A 331 -19.71 -4.96 -6.56
C ALA A 331 -20.24 -5.34 -7.94
N ASN A 332 -20.53 -4.34 -8.78
CA ASN A 332 -20.98 -4.52 -10.16
C ASN A 332 -19.84 -4.21 -11.14
N LEU A 333 -19.44 -5.22 -11.92
CA LEU A 333 -18.33 -5.17 -12.86
C LEU A 333 -18.72 -4.89 -14.32
N LYS A 334 -20.01 -4.56 -14.57
CA LYS A 334 -20.49 -4.24 -15.93
C LYS A 334 -20.10 -2.82 -16.36
N GLY A 335 -19.90 -2.61 -17.66
CA GLY A 335 -19.69 -1.28 -18.24
C GLY A 335 -18.34 -0.66 -17.87
N ILE A 336 -17.29 -1.46 -17.78
CA ILE A 336 -15.89 -1.00 -17.62
C ILE A 336 -15.35 -0.76 -19.02
N THR A 337 -15.06 0.49 -19.40
CA THR A 337 -14.60 0.88 -20.74
C THR A 337 -13.30 1.68 -20.68
N ASP A 338 -13.16 2.53 -19.68
CA ASP A 338 -12.05 3.46 -19.49
C ASP A 338 -11.77 3.63 -17.99
N VAL A 339 -10.72 4.34 -17.62
CA VAL A 339 -10.35 4.54 -16.21
C VAL A 339 -11.39 5.36 -15.46
N GLU A 340 -12.06 6.30 -16.08
CA GLU A 340 -13.13 7.09 -15.47
C GLU A 340 -14.36 6.23 -15.17
N SER A 341 -14.61 5.21 -15.98
CA SER A 341 -15.73 4.29 -15.82
C SER A 341 -15.65 3.46 -14.53
N ILE A 342 -14.46 3.30 -13.94
CA ILE A 342 -14.33 2.53 -12.69
C ILE A 342 -15.15 3.13 -11.54
N LEU A 343 -15.44 4.44 -11.59
CA LEU A 343 -16.23 5.16 -10.58
C LEU A 343 -17.70 5.38 -10.98
N ARG A 344 -18.07 5.08 -12.23
CA ARG A 344 -19.46 5.29 -12.68
C ARG A 344 -20.40 4.31 -12.01
N ALA A 345 -21.58 4.81 -11.61
CA ALA A 345 -22.65 3.94 -11.15
C ALA A 345 -23.14 3.04 -12.32
N PRO A 346 -23.52 1.78 -12.05
CA PRO A 346 -24.08 0.92 -13.08
C PRO A 346 -25.35 1.56 -13.67
N GLY A 347 -25.34 1.91 -14.96
CA GLY A 347 -26.52 2.46 -15.67
C GLY A 347 -26.61 3.99 -15.75
N SER A 348 -25.55 4.74 -15.38
CA SER A 348 -25.43 6.19 -15.62
C SER A 348 -24.78 6.48 -16.97
#